data_35b8f6745010545fc2f80aa22470b9eb
#
_entry.id   35b8f6745010545fc2f80aa22470b9eb
#
_cell.length_a   1.000
_cell.length_b   1.000
_cell.length_c   1.000
_cell.angle_alpha   90.00
_cell.angle_beta   90.00
_cell.angle_gamma   90.00
#
_symmetry.space_group_name_H-M   'P 1'
#
loop_
_entity.id
_entity.type
_entity.pdbx_description
1 polymer ?
#
loop_
_entity_poly.entity_id
_entity_poly.type
_entity_poly.pdbx_seq_one_letter_code
_entity_poly.pdbx_strand_id
1 'polypeptide(L)'
;RNSFIGKNSHLAANVTIAHEVKVGERCFIQSGAVIGSDGFGFANDHGTWVKIPQTGKVVVGNDVEIGANTTIDRGALGDTVIEDGVILDNQIQVAHNVKIGKNSAIAGGTAIAGSTSIGAGCTIGGLSGIVGHLTIADNVHISSMTEVTKSIKKTGHYTGNVPAMQHSDWSRNMVRLRQLNDLNDRVKHLEEKLKQLNLDS
;
A
#
# COMPACT_ATOMS: atom_id res chain seq x y z
N ARG A 1 12.34 15.34 -20.15
CA ARG A 1 11.93 15.51 -21.56
C ARG A 1 10.53 14.90 -21.76
N ASN A 2 9.69 15.53 -22.59
CA ASN A 2 8.37 15.04 -23.00
C ASN A 2 7.36 14.84 -21.85
N SER A 3 7.49 15.57 -20.75
CA SER A 3 6.51 15.55 -19.67
C SER A 3 5.48 16.65 -19.89
N PHE A 4 4.26 16.42 -19.39
CA PHE A 4 3.14 17.34 -19.53
C PHE A 4 2.53 17.65 -18.17
N ILE A 5 2.22 18.93 -17.92
CA ILE A 5 1.50 19.42 -16.74
C ILE A 5 0.26 20.16 -17.22
N GLY A 6 -0.90 19.71 -16.77
CA GLY A 6 -2.19 20.31 -17.13
C GLY A 6 -2.42 21.68 -16.52
N LYS A 7 -3.45 22.37 -17.03
CA LYS A 7 -3.80 23.74 -16.62
C LYS A 7 -4.11 23.82 -15.14
N ASN A 8 -3.76 24.95 -14.53
CA ASN A 8 -4.06 25.27 -13.14
C ASN A 8 -3.45 24.28 -12.12
N SER A 9 -2.49 23.48 -12.53
CA SER A 9 -1.73 22.64 -11.61
C SER A 9 -0.59 23.43 -10.98
N HIS A 10 -0.34 23.19 -9.69
CA HIS A 10 0.67 23.85 -8.90
C HIS A 10 1.74 22.86 -8.46
N LEU A 11 2.99 23.20 -8.72
CA LEU A 11 4.17 22.46 -8.25
C LEU A 11 4.92 23.34 -7.25
N ALA A 12 5.05 22.86 -6.01
CA ALA A 12 5.81 23.56 -4.98
C ALA A 12 7.33 23.42 -5.22
N ALA A 13 8.13 23.97 -4.32
CA ALA A 13 9.59 23.95 -4.44
C ALA A 13 10.16 22.51 -4.46
N ASN A 14 11.22 22.31 -5.23
CA ASN A 14 11.96 21.03 -5.29
C ASN A 14 11.13 19.81 -5.75
N VAL A 15 10.02 20.01 -6.45
CA VAL A 15 9.30 18.89 -7.09
C VAL A 15 10.12 18.38 -8.28
N THR A 16 10.30 17.08 -8.35
CA THR A 16 10.96 16.41 -9.47
C THR A 16 9.95 15.69 -10.35
N ILE A 17 9.85 16.06 -11.61
CA ILE A 17 9.08 15.37 -12.66
C ILE A 17 10.04 14.74 -13.62
N ALA A 18 10.08 13.41 -13.66
CA ALA A 18 10.92 12.67 -14.59
C ALA A 18 10.37 12.73 -16.03
N HIS A 19 11.07 12.10 -16.98
CA HIS A 19 10.67 12.13 -18.39
C HIS A 19 9.35 11.37 -18.62
N GLU A 20 8.58 11.85 -19.59
CA GLU A 20 7.31 11.25 -20.05
C GLU A 20 6.21 11.11 -18.99
N VAL A 21 6.31 11.80 -17.86
CA VAL A 21 5.24 11.89 -16.87
C VAL A 21 4.12 12.78 -17.41
N LYS A 22 2.88 12.37 -17.20
CA LYS A 22 1.70 13.18 -17.50
C LYS A 22 0.98 13.53 -16.20
N VAL A 23 0.77 14.79 -15.94
CA VAL A 23 -0.03 15.32 -14.82
C VAL A 23 -1.24 16.04 -15.41
N GLY A 24 -2.42 15.72 -14.90
CA GLY A 24 -3.67 16.34 -15.29
C GLY A 24 -3.81 17.80 -14.86
N GLU A 25 -5.03 18.30 -14.87
CA GLU A 25 -5.37 19.69 -14.51
C GLU A 25 -5.69 19.82 -13.02
N ARG A 26 -5.49 21.02 -12.45
CA ARG A 26 -5.84 21.40 -11.07
C ARG A 26 -5.20 20.48 -10.01
N CYS A 27 -4.03 19.93 -10.32
CA CYS A 27 -3.27 19.13 -9.38
C CYS A 27 -2.45 20.04 -8.46
N PHE A 28 -2.23 19.58 -7.22
CA PHE A 28 -1.35 20.25 -6.26
C PHE A 28 -0.25 19.29 -5.81
N ILE A 29 1.00 19.59 -6.14
CA ILE A 29 2.16 18.73 -5.85
C ILE A 29 3.08 19.47 -4.88
N GLN A 30 3.22 18.91 -3.68
CA GLN A 30 3.95 19.50 -2.57
C GLN A 30 5.48 19.32 -2.72
N SER A 31 6.21 20.09 -1.90
CA SER A 31 7.66 20.16 -1.95
C SER A 31 8.35 18.80 -1.81
N GLY A 32 9.36 18.58 -2.62
CA GLY A 32 10.19 17.39 -2.56
C GLY A 32 9.53 16.11 -3.12
N ALA A 33 8.31 16.17 -3.64
CA ALA A 33 7.71 15.04 -4.32
C ALA A 33 8.50 14.65 -5.57
N VAL A 34 8.64 13.34 -5.82
CA VAL A 34 9.38 12.79 -6.96
C VAL A 34 8.46 11.88 -7.77
N ILE A 35 8.20 12.24 -9.01
CA ILE A 35 7.25 11.53 -9.88
C ILE A 35 7.96 11.01 -11.11
N GLY A 36 7.93 9.67 -11.29
CA GLY A 36 8.44 8.99 -12.47
C GLY A 36 9.88 8.50 -12.37
N SER A 37 10.44 8.33 -11.17
CA SER A 37 11.68 7.59 -10.96
C SER A 37 11.56 6.15 -11.43
N ASP A 38 12.70 5.53 -11.75
CA ASP A 38 12.72 4.09 -12.00
C ASP A 38 12.25 3.32 -10.76
N GLY A 39 11.35 2.37 -10.96
CA GLY A 39 10.95 1.42 -9.93
C GLY A 39 12.08 0.45 -9.56
N PHE A 40 11.92 -0.25 -8.45
CA PHE A 40 12.84 -1.29 -8.00
C PHE A 40 12.64 -2.56 -8.84
N GLY A 41 13.38 -2.65 -9.94
CA GLY A 41 13.35 -3.78 -10.87
C GLY A 41 14.74 -4.37 -11.06
N PHE A 42 14.98 -5.56 -10.52
CA PHE A 42 16.23 -6.29 -10.66
C PHE A 42 15.97 -7.78 -10.84
N ALA A 43 16.75 -8.45 -11.69
CA ALA A 43 16.80 -9.90 -11.79
C ALA A 43 18.08 -10.41 -11.13
N ASN A 44 18.01 -11.56 -10.46
CA ASN A 44 19.21 -12.21 -9.95
C ASN A 44 19.76 -13.14 -11.03
N ASP A 45 20.98 -12.84 -11.49
CA ASP A 45 21.72 -13.65 -12.43
C ASP A 45 22.93 -14.27 -11.70
N HIS A 46 22.80 -15.50 -11.27
CA HIS A 46 23.84 -16.26 -10.54
C HIS A 46 24.48 -15.49 -9.38
N GLY A 47 23.65 -14.81 -8.55
CA GLY A 47 24.10 -14.04 -7.39
C GLY A 47 24.41 -12.57 -7.67
N THR A 48 24.32 -12.13 -8.92
CA THR A 48 24.51 -10.73 -9.33
C THR A 48 23.16 -10.08 -9.67
N TRP A 49 22.92 -8.88 -9.17
CA TRP A 49 21.71 -8.12 -9.47
C TRP A 49 21.85 -7.36 -10.79
N VAL A 50 21.05 -7.72 -11.78
CA VAL A 50 20.98 -7.05 -13.09
C VAL A 50 19.75 -6.17 -13.12
N LYS A 51 19.93 -4.88 -13.42
CA LYS A 51 18.83 -3.91 -13.49
C LYS A 51 17.91 -4.22 -14.68
N ILE A 52 16.60 -4.27 -14.40
CA ILE A 52 15.55 -4.36 -15.41
C ILE A 52 15.17 -2.93 -15.83
N PRO A 53 15.24 -2.55 -17.11
CA PRO A 53 14.82 -1.24 -17.57
C PRO A 53 13.36 -0.96 -17.23
N GLN A 54 13.09 0.25 -16.76
CA GLN A 54 11.73 0.71 -16.42
C GLN A 54 11.25 1.63 -17.56
N THR A 55 10.46 1.07 -18.49
CA THR A 55 10.07 1.75 -19.74
C THR A 55 8.66 2.31 -19.72
N GLY A 56 7.86 1.97 -18.74
CA GLY A 56 6.54 2.55 -18.52
C GLY A 56 6.63 4.00 -18.02
N LYS A 57 5.49 4.60 -17.77
CA LYS A 57 5.33 6.02 -17.44
C LYS A 57 4.59 6.17 -16.10
N VAL A 58 4.40 7.43 -15.72
CA VAL A 58 3.43 7.80 -14.68
C VAL A 58 2.36 8.69 -15.32
N VAL A 59 1.11 8.35 -15.06
CA VAL A 59 -0.05 9.13 -15.46
C VAL A 59 -0.81 9.54 -14.20
N VAL A 60 -0.92 10.83 -13.97
CA VAL A 60 -1.68 11.45 -12.89
C VAL A 60 -2.91 12.13 -13.50
N GLY A 61 -4.09 11.82 -12.97
CA GLY A 61 -5.36 12.41 -13.38
C GLY A 61 -5.52 13.87 -12.98
N ASN A 62 -6.76 14.35 -13.03
CA ASN A 62 -7.12 15.71 -12.64
C ASN A 62 -7.45 15.80 -11.14
N ASP A 63 -7.34 17.00 -10.57
CA ASP A 63 -7.74 17.27 -9.18
C ASP A 63 -7.02 16.39 -8.16
N VAL A 64 -5.77 15.97 -8.45
CA VAL A 64 -4.94 15.12 -7.60
C VAL A 64 -4.08 15.97 -6.68
N GLU A 65 -4.01 15.58 -5.42
CA GLU A 65 -3.09 16.17 -4.44
C GLU A 65 -1.99 15.17 -4.07
N ILE A 66 -0.73 15.60 -4.13
CA ILE A 66 0.44 14.79 -3.80
C ILE A 66 1.25 15.51 -2.73
N GLY A 67 1.33 14.91 -1.55
CA GLY A 67 2.02 15.44 -0.38
C GLY A 67 3.53 15.49 -0.49
N ALA A 68 4.14 16.16 0.46
CA ALA A 68 5.58 16.40 0.48
C ALA A 68 6.39 15.11 0.58
N ASN A 69 7.49 15.03 -0.19
CA ASN A 69 8.40 13.88 -0.23
C ASN A 69 7.72 12.54 -0.59
N THR A 70 6.54 12.57 -1.20
CA THR A 70 5.90 11.39 -1.77
C THR A 70 6.60 11.01 -3.05
N THR A 71 6.85 9.71 -3.23
CA THR A 71 7.53 9.16 -4.40
C THR A 71 6.59 8.25 -5.18
N ILE A 72 6.54 8.44 -6.51
CA ILE A 72 5.72 7.66 -7.43
C ILE A 72 6.64 7.13 -8.54
N ASP A 73 6.89 5.84 -8.51
CA ASP A 73 7.76 5.19 -9.48
C ASP A 73 7.03 4.95 -10.81
N ARG A 74 7.76 5.01 -11.90
CA ARG A 74 7.24 4.63 -13.22
C ARG A 74 6.99 3.14 -13.32
N GLY A 75 6.12 2.74 -14.20
CA GLY A 75 5.92 1.33 -14.47
C GLY A 75 7.11 0.66 -15.19
N ALA A 76 7.20 -0.64 -15.04
CA ALA A 76 8.23 -1.43 -15.72
C ALA A 76 7.96 -1.50 -17.24
N LEU A 77 6.81 -2.00 -17.67
CA LEU A 77 6.34 -2.03 -19.06
C LEU A 77 5.06 -1.21 -19.24
N GLY A 78 4.05 -1.43 -18.39
CA GLY A 78 2.84 -0.62 -18.33
C GLY A 78 3.02 0.56 -17.39
N ASP A 79 2.02 1.44 -17.31
CA ASP A 79 2.12 2.68 -16.56
C ASP A 79 1.73 2.51 -15.07
N THR A 80 2.28 3.36 -14.21
CA THR A 80 1.74 3.65 -12.89
C THR A 80 0.68 4.74 -13.05
N VAL A 81 -0.51 4.54 -12.48
CA VAL A 81 -1.68 5.39 -12.72
C VAL A 81 -2.27 5.88 -11.40
N ILE A 82 -2.39 7.18 -11.27
CA ILE A 82 -3.11 7.86 -10.18
C ILE A 82 -4.34 8.51 -10.83
N GLU A 83 -5.53 8.03 -10.52
CA GLU A 83 -6.76 8.53 -11.14
C GLU A 83 -7.23 9.86 -10.54
N ASP A 84 -8.31 10.45 -11.12
CA ASP A 84 -8.83 11.76 -10.74
C ASP A 84 -9.23 11.82 -9.25
N GLY A 85 -8.97 12.96 -8.62
CA GLY A 85 -9.40 13.25 -7.26
C GLY A 85 -8.68 12.46 -6.17
N VAL A 86 -7.62 11.75 -6.48
CA VAL A 86 -6.82 11.02 -5.49
C VAL A 86 -6.04 11.99 -4.62
N ILE A 87 -6.02 11.73 -3.31
CA ILE A 87 -5.26 12.49 -2.32
C ILE A 87 -4.19 11.59 -1.71
N LEU A 88 -2.94 11.95 -1.90
CA LEU A 88 -1.77 11.31 -1.29
C LEU A 88 -1.15 12.27 -0.29
N ASP A 89 -1.06 11.85 0.96
CA ASP A 89 -0.37 12.61 2.02
C ASP A 89 1.16 12.52 1.87
N ASN A 90 1.89 12.97 2.85
CA ASN A 90 3.35 13.08 2.82
C ASN A 90 4.05 11.71 2.96
N GLN A 91 5.24 11.59 2.36
CA GLN A 91 6.13 10.44 2.53
C GLN A 91 5.50 9.11 2.12
N ILE A 92 4.63 9.10 1.14
CA ILE A 92 4.06 7.87 0.58
C ILE A 92 5.00 7.31 -0.48
N GLN A 93 5.19 5.98 -0.49
CA GLN A 93 5.84 5.27 -1.56
C GLN A 93 4.81 4.55 -2.45
N VAL A 94 4.70 4.98 -3.70
CA VAL A 94 3.92 4.30 -4.74
C VAL A 94 4.89 3.62 -5.70
N ALA A 95 4.97 2.29 -5.64
CA ALA A 95 5.89 1.54 -6.48
C ALA A 95 5.38 1.40 -7.93
N HIS A 96 6.22 0.81 -8.78
CA HIS A 96 5.97 0.64 -10.21
C HIS A 96 4.66 -0.11 -10.52
N ASN A 97 3.96 0.28 -11.56
CA ASN A 97 2.73 -0.35 -12.05
C ASN A 97 1.55 -0.35 -11.05
N VAL A 98 1.61 0.45 -9.99
CA VAL A 98 0.49 0.64 -9.09
C VAL A 98 -0.61 1.43 -9.79
N LYS A 99 -1.86 1.07 -9.52
CA LYS A 99 -3.05 1.84 -9.94
C LYS A 99 -3.84 2.25 -8.71
N ILE A 100 -4.17 3.54 -8.60
CA ILE A 100 -4.99 4.08 -7.51
C ILE A 100 -6.25 4.68 -8.13
N GLY A 101 -7.39 4.10 -7.77
CA GLY A 101 -8.71 4.48 -8.29
C GLY A 101 -9.18 5.82 -7.75
N LYS A 102 -10.14 6.42 -8.48
CA LYS A 102 -10.66 7.77 -8.27
C LYS A 102 -11.08 8.03 -6.82
N ASN A 103 -10.83 9.27 -6.38
CA ASN A 103 -11.26 9.77 -5.07
C ASN A 103 -10.77 8.91 -3.87
N SER A 104 -9.70 8.16 -4.04
CA SER A 104 -9.06 7.46 -2.93
C SER A 104 -8.12 8.39 -2.17
N ALA A 105 -8.06 8.21 -0.84
CA ALA A 105 -7.23 9.01 0.05
C ALA A 105 -6.26 8.10 0.82
N ILE A 106 -4.97 8.42 0.80
CA ILE A 106 -3.91 7.64 1.42
C ILE A 106 -3.12 8.52 2.36
N ALA A 107 -3.08 8.13 3.63
CA ALA A 107 -2.39 8.88 4.67
C ALA A 107 -0.89 8.57 4.73
N GLY A 108 -0.16 9.47 5.39
CA GLY A 108 1.29 9.58 5.37
C GLY A 108 2.06 8.32 5.75
N GLY A 109 3.22 8.16 5.14
CA GLY A 109 4.13 7.06 5.39
C GLY A 109 3.66 5.69 4.90
N THR A 110 2.56 5.61 4.16
CA THR A 110 2.07 4.36 3.57
C THR A 110 2.94 3.91 2.41
N ALA A 111 3.21 2.61 2.34
CA ALA A 111 3.96 1.99 1.24
C ALA A 111 3.06 1.03 0.44
N ILE A 112 3.04 1.21 -0.88
CA ILE A 112 2.27 0.40 -1.81
C ILE A 112 3.25 -0.28 -2.77
N ALA A 113 3.38 -1.59 -2.66
CA ALA A 113 4.30 -2.35 -3.48
C ALA A 113 3.79 -2.56 -4.91
N GLY A 114 4.70 -2.91 -5.80
CA GLY A 114 4.49 -2.91 -7.25
C GLY A 114 3.33 -3.77 -7.73
N SER A 115 2.73 -3.34 -8.83
CA SER A 115 1.62 -4.03 -9.53
C SER A 115 0.35 -4.22 -8.69
N THR A 116 0.17 -3.43 -7.64
CA THR A 116 -1.05 -3.42 -6.83
C THR A 116 -2.08 -2.47 -7.44
N SER A 117 -3.35 -2.89 -7.44
CA SER A 117 -4.49 -2.08 -7.86
C SER A 117 -5.38 -1.76 -6.67
N ILE A 118 -5.58 -0.48 -6.41
CA ILE A 118 -6.48 0.04 -5.37
C ILE A 118 -7.72 0.58 -6.07
N GLY A 119 -8.90 0.17 -5.64
CA GLY A 119 -10.18 0.60 -6.18
C GLY A 119 -10.48 2.07 -5.89
N ALA A 120 -11.61 2.54 -6.40
CA ALA A 120 -12.09 3.90 -6.20
C ALA A 120 -12.64 4.10 -4.78
N GLY A 121 -12.56 5.34 -4.26
CA GLY A 121 -13.15 5.71 -2.96
C GLY A 121 -12.53 5.02 -1.75
N CYS A 122 -11.34 4.45 -1.89
CA CYS A 122 -10.63 3.80 -0.77
C CYS A 122 -10.02 4.83 0.17
N THR A 123 -9.95 4.49 1.45
CA THR A 123 -9.22 5.29 2.46
C THR A 123 -8.22 4.40 3.17
N ILE A 124 -6.94 4.80 3.16
CA ILE A 124 -5.84 4.01 3.75
C ILE A 124 -5.16 4.83 4.82
N GLY A 125 -5.20 4.32 6.04
CA GLY A 125 -4.57 4.94 7.21
C GLY A 125 -3.05 4.93 7.12
N GLY A 126 -2.43 5.90 7.76
CA GLY A 126 -0.98 6.12 7.70
C GLY A 126 -0.14 4.95 8.19
N LEU A 127 1.09 4.88 7.71
CA LEU A 127 2.07 3.82 8.03
C LEU A 127 1.57 2.41 7.68
N SER A 128 0.62 2.29 6.76
CA SER A 128 0.16 0.99 6.26
C SER A 128 1.10 0.44 5.18
N GLY A 129 1.17 -0.88 5.08
CA GLY A 129 1.93 -1.57 4.04
C GLY A 129 1.02 -2.45 3.18
N ILE A 130 1.11 -2.34 1.86
CA ILE A 130 0.35 -3.18 0.94
C ILE A 130 1.36 -3.94 0.08
N VAL A 131 1.38 -5.27 0.18
CA VAL A 131 2.30 -6.10 -0.61
C VAL A 131 1.94 -6.08 -2.09
N GLY A 132 2.87 -6.47 -2.94
CA GLY A 132 2.72 -6.38 -4.40
C GLY A 132 1.69 -7.33 -4.99
N HIS A 133 1.23 -6.98 -6.20
CA HIS A 133 0.31 -7.80 -7.01
C HIS A 133 -1.06 -8.08 -6.38
N LEU A 134 -1.53 -7.17 -5.52
CA LEU A 134 -2.84 -7.28 -4.89
C LEU A 134 -3.88 -6.44 -5.62
N THR A 135 -5.14 -6.81 -5.40
CA THR A 135 -6.31 -6.01 -5.79
C THR A 135 -7.12 -5.67 -4.54
N ILE A 136 -7.40 -4.39 -4.35
CA ILE A 136 -8.25 -3.86 -3.30
C ILE A 136 -9.54 -3.36 -3.96
N ALA A 137 -10.69 -3.87 -3.50
CA ALA A 137 -12.00 -3.48 -4.03
C ALA A 137 -12.30 -1.99 -3.77
N ASP A 138 -13.30 -1.45 -4.45
CA ASP A 138 -13.77 -0.08 -4.21
C ASP A 138 -14.32 0.11 -2.79
N ASN A 139 -14.23 1.34 -2.29
CA ASN A 139 -14.77 1.76 -1.01
C ASN A 139 -14.28 0.92 0.19
N VAL A 140 -13.03 0.48 0.15
CA VAL A 140 -12.37 -0.18 1.27
C VAL A 140 -11.74 0.86 2.18
N HIS A 141 -11.94 0.70 3.49
CA HIS A 141 -11.23 1.45 4.52
C HIS A 141 -10.18 0.57 5.20
N ILE A 142 -8.92 1.01 5.23
CA ILE A 142 -7.82 0.33 5.91
C ILE A 142 -7.34 1.20 7.06
N SER A 143 -7.35 0.65 8.28
CA SER A 143 -6.83 1.35 9.47
C SER A 143 -5.32 1.58 9.38
N SER A 144 -4.81 2.58 10.10
CA SER A 144 -3.37 2.86 10.16
C SER A 144 -2.55 1.68 10.64
N MET A 145 -1.28 1.62 10.22
CA MET A 145 -0.31 0.57 10.59
C MET A 145 -0.78 -0.86 10.25
N THR A 146 -1.63 -0.99 9.23
CA THR A 146 -2.13 -2.29 8.76
C THR A 146 -1.25 -2.84 7.65
N GLU A 147 -0.82 -4.09 7.77
CA GLU A 147 -0.18 -4.83 6.70
C GLU A 147 -1.21 -5.65 5.92
N VAL A 148 -1.37 -5.33 4.63
CA VAL A 148 -2.27 -6.05 3.72
C VAL A 148 -1.47 -7.04 2.89
N THR A 149 -1.62 -8.33 3.19
CA THR A 149 -0.87 -9.43 2.55
C THR A 149 -1.69 -10.22 1.54
N LYS A 150 -2.99 -9.92 1.39
CA LYS A 150 -3.90 -10.60 0.47
C LYS A 150 -4.88 -9.61 -0.14
N SER A 151 -5.33 -9.89 -1.36
CA SER A 151 -6.34 -9.09 -2.03
C SER A 151 -7.63 -8.97 -1.21
N ILE A 152 -8.17 -7.77 -1.15
CA ILE A 152 -9.44 -7.46 -0.47
C ILE A 152 -10.52 -7.34 -1.54
N LYS A 153 -11.41 -8.33 -1.61
CA LYS A 153 -12.43 -8.46 -2.66
C LYS A 153 -13.79 -7.83 -2.31
N LYS A 154 -13.98 -7.40 -1.07
CA LYS A 154 -15.24 -6.82 -0.59
C LYS A 154 -14.99 -5.48 0.06
N THR A 155 -15.89 -4.52 -0.20
CA THR A 155 -15.92 -3.26 0.57
C THR A 155 -16.04 -3.55 2.06
N GLY A 156 -15.48 -2.69 2.89
CA GLY A 156 -15.50 -2.85 4.34
C GLY A 156 -14.34 -2.15 5.03
N HIS A 157 -14.27 -2.31 6.34
CA HIS A 157 -13.23 -1.77 7.19
C HIS A 157 -12.30 -2.90 7.64
N TYR A 158 -11.00 -2.72 7.38
CA TYR A 158 -9.96 -3.73 7.64
C TYR A 158 -8.90 -3.16 8.58
N THR A 159 -8.54 -3.93 9.60
CA THR A 159 -7.55 -3.55 10.61
C THR A 159 -6.60 -4.71 10.84
N GLY A 160 -5.30 -4.46 10.82
CA GLY A 160 -4.26 -5.48 10.97
C GLY A 160 -3.16 -5.11 11.97
N ASN A 161 -3.40 -4.17 12.88
CA ASN A 161 -2.46 -3.77 13.92
C ASN A 161 -2.89 -4.25 15.32
N VAL A 162 -1.95 -4.27 16.23
CA VAL A 162 -2.20 -4.50 17.66
C VAL A 162 -2.27 -3.13 18.35
N PRO A 163 -3.41 -2.79 19.02
CA PRO A 163 -3.53 -1.53 19.73
C PRO A 163 -2.46 -1.37 20.82
N ALA A 164 -2.08 -0.13 21.08
CA ALA A 164 -1.16 0.18 22.17
C ALA A 164 -1.77 -0.24 23.51
N MET A 165 -0.94 -0.84 24.37
CA MET A 165 -1.31 -1.22 25.72
C MET A 165 -0.12 -1.03 26.66
N GLN A 166 -0.33 -1.13 27.97
CA GLN A 166 0.75 -1.05 28.94
C GLN A 166 1.78 -2.15 28.68
N HIS A 167 3.08 -1.82 28.79
CA HIS A 167 4.16 -2.74 28.40
C HIS A 167 4.08 -4.13 29.05
N SER A 168 3.72 -4.20 30.33
CA SER A 168 3.53 -5.47 31.05
C SER A 168 2.46 -6.37 30.39
N ASP A 169 1.35 -5.77 29.94
CA ASP A 169 0.26 -6.48 29.28
C ASP A 169 0.65 -6.88 27.85
N TRP A 170 1.32 -5.98 27.12
CA TRP A 170 1.84 -6.27 25.79
C TRP A 170 2.81 -7.46 25.82
N SER A 171 3.79 -7.43 26.73
CA SER A 171 4.79 -8.51 26.87
C SER A 171 4.12 -9.86 27.15
N ARG A 172 3.17 -9.88 28.08
CA ARG A 172 2.39 -11.08 28.43
C ARG A 172 1.58 -11.61 27.24
N ASN A 173 0.94 -10.71 26.49
CA ASN A 173 0.14 -11.08 25.33
C ASN A 173 1.00 -11.61 24.19
N MET A 174 2.21 -11.05 23.96
CA MET A 174 3.15 -11.53 22.94
C MET A 174 3.67 -12.94 23.26
N VAL A 175 3.88 -13.28 24.54
CA VAL A 175 4.23 -14.65 24.94
C VAL A 175 3.09 -15.61 24.63
N ARG A 176 1.85 -15.23 24.98
CA ARG A 176 0.66 -16.06 24.69
C ARG A 176 0.43 -16.24 23.19
N LEU A 177 0.65 -15.19 22.37
CA LEU A 177 0.53 -15.27 20.92
C LEU A 177 1.46 -16.34 20.32
N ARG A 178 2.70 -16.44 20.83
CA ARG A 178 3.65 -17.49 20.39
C ARG A 178 3.22 -18.90 20.78
N GLN A 179 2.39 -19.02 21.81
CA GLN A 179 1.91 -20.31 22.34
C GLN A 179 0.52 -20.69 21.80
N LEU A 180 -0.02 -19.96 20.80
CA LEU A 180 -1.36 -20.22 20.27
C LEU A 180 -1.52 -21.64 19.72
N ASN A 181 -0.50 -22.17 19.05
CA ASN A 181 -0.55 -23.53 18.52
C ASN A 181 -0.64 -24.56 19.64
N ASP A 182 0.18 -24.43 20.69
CA ASP A 182 0.17 -25.34 21.85
C ASP A 182 -1.19 -25.26 22.59
N LEU A 183 -1.75 -24.04 22.68
CA LEU A 183 -3.09 -23.87 23.26
C LEU A 183 -4.16 -24.54 22.42
N ASN A 184 -4.13 -24.39 21.11
CA ASN A 184 -5.07 -25.04 20.19
C ASN A 184 -4.99 -26.58 20.30
N ASP A 185 -3.80 -27.14 20.37
CA ASP A 185 -3.63 -28.60 20.50
C ASP A 185 -4.11 -29.13 21.86
N ARG A 186 -3.88 -28.36 22.92
CA ARG A 186 -4.43 -28.68 24.25
C ARG A 186 -5.95 -28.64 24.26
N VAL A 187 -6.56 -27.67 23.60
CA VAL A 187 -8.03 -27.56 23.49
C VAL A 187 -8.59 -28.77 22.75
N LYS A 188 -8.03 -29.12 21.57
CA LYS A 188 -8.45 -30.31 20.81
C LYS A 188 -8.38 -31.59 21.66
N HIS A 189 -7.28 -31.78 22.36
CA HIS A 189 -7.11 -32.95 23.23
C HIS A 189 -8.15 -33.00 24.36
N LEU A 190 -8.49 -31.86 24.96
CA LEU A 190 -9.55 -31.78 25.97
C LEU A 190 -10.93 -32.08 25.39
N GLU A 191 -11.23 -31.59 24.18
CA GLU A 191 -12.49 -31.87 23.47
C GLU A 191 -12.62 -33.35 23.15
N GLU A 192 -11.54 -34.01 22.72
CA GLU A 192 -11.52 -35.46 22.47
C GLU A 192 -11.79 -36.27 23.75
N LYS A 193 -11.13 -35.90 24.86
CA LYS A 193 -11.38 -36.55 26.15
C LYS A 193 -12.82 -36.40 26.64
N LEU A 194 -13.40 -35.22 26.48
CA LEU A 194 -14.80 -34.98 26.85
C LEU A 194 -15.78 -35.80 26.02
N LYS A 195 -15.50 -35.96 24.69
CA LYS A 195 -16.30 -36.83 23.82
C LYS A 195 -16.23 -38.28 24.25
N GLN A 196 -15.07 -38.79 24.66
CA GLN A 196 -14.92 -40.15 25.16
C GLN A 196 -15.70 -40.39 26.46
N LEU A 197 -15.61 -39.43 27.39
CA LEU A 197 -16.35 -39.53 28.66
C LEU A 197 -17.89 -39.48 28.49
N ASN A 198 -18.40 -38.76 27.48
CA ASN A 198 -19.82 -38.68 27.16
C ASN A 198 -20.33 -39.88 26.33
N LEU A 199 -19.44 -40.71 25.74
CA LEU A 199 -19.80 -41.95 25.08
C LEU A 199 -19.82 -43.14 26.02
N ASP A 200 -19.14 -43.04 27.18
CA ASP A 200 -19.06 -44.06 28.21
C ASP A 200 -20.12 -43.89 29.29
N SER A 201 -21.00 -42.87 29.18
CA SER A 201 -22.13 -42.54 30.05
C SER A 201 -23.47 -42.84 29.35
#